data_7c772158f4e01d167d547f92e82642d1
#
_entry.id   7c772158f4e01d167d547f92e82642d1
#
_cell.length_a   1.000
_cell.length_b   1.000
_cell.length_c   1.000
_cell.angle_alpha   90.00
_cell.angle_beta   90.00
_cell.angle_gamma   90.00
#
_symmetry.space_group_name_H-M   'P 1'
#
loop_
_entity.id
_entity.type
_entity.pdbx_description
1 polymer ?
#
loop_
_entity_poly.entity_id
_entity_poly.type
_entity_poly.pdbx_seq_one_letter_code
_entity_poly.pdbx_strand_id
1 'polypeptide(L)'
;MILPWHQKASEKLDKMIEQNHLPHALLITGVKKIGKFDFTQNLIQRLLCNNSSCGECEICKALNNDDPKIELDYGALIRRSHYPNLIYCRTELNDSGSMSKDIRVDQIRAFCESLGKTAETLQIGVIFYADQMNNNAANSLLKTLEEPRKNTLIILLAHNIDRLPMTILSRCQTIHINPTYDQEAAQWLGNQIDENTRQDFDVMQLLESAHGVPHKALEDLQGDYFFRYQGWQNLLLEIAVTPTKISDTEIFSDNELDVLKCLQHLISEGIKIKILNHDGANLELNKVIEKASCNHLFKLLDDTNRAISLSQTTVNMKLLLDNVLVVWSHITNLNKYPAITNFQDY
;
A
#
# COMPACT_ATOMS: atom_id res chain seq x y z
N MET A 1 -11.19 5.74 -15.56
CA MET A 1 -11.78 6.68 -14.56
C MET A 1 -10.74 6.96 -13.50
N ILE A 2 -10.56 8.21 -13.06
CA ILE A 2 -9.64 8.55 -11.96
C ILE A 2 -10.34 8.18 -10.65
N LEU A 3 -9.65 7.42 -9.79
CA LEU A 3 -10.18 7.09 -8.46
C LEU A 3 -10.11 8.33 -7.55
N PRO A 4 -11.07 8.55 -6.63
CA PRO A 4 -11.13 9.78 -5.83
C PRO A 4 -9.81 10.12 -5.13
N TRP A 5 -9.16 9.13 -4.52
CA TRP A 5 -7.89 9.33 -3.82
C TRP A 5 -6.66 9.53 -4.72
N HIS A 6 -6.82 9.41 -6.04
CA HIS A 6 -5.78 9.70 -7.01
C HIS A 6 -5.76 11.18 -7.44
N GLN A 7 -6.76 11.96 -7.07
CA GLN A 7 -6.96 13.32 -7.60
C GLN A 7 -5.74 14.22 -7.38
N LYS A 8 -5.20 14.28 -6.15
CA LYS A 8 -4.00 15.10 -5.86
C LYS A 8 -2.77 14.69 -6.68
N ALA A 9 -2.58 13.39 -6.87
CA ALA A 9 -1.48 12.88 -7.69
C ALA A 9 -1.71 13.19 -9.18
N SER A 10 -2.97 13.12 -9.66
CA SER A 10 -3.35 13.48 -11.01
C SER A 10 -3.12 14.96 -11.30
N GLU A 11 -3.55 15.86 -10.42
CA GLU A 11 -3.35 17.31 -10.55
C GLU A 11 -1.86 17.69 -10.67
N LYS A 12 -0.98 16.97 -9.93
CA LYS A 12 0.46 17.16 -10.05
C LYS A 12 0.98 16.80 -11.45
N LEU A 13 0.50 15.67 -12.01
CA LEU A 13 0.87 15.24 -13.36
C LEU A 13 0.26 16.16 -14.42
N ASP A 14 -0.97 16.63 -14.22
CA ASP A 14 -1.63 17.54 -15.15
C ASP A 14 -0.83 18.82 -15.35
N LYS A 15 -0.36 19.42 -14.28
CA LYS A 15 0.52 20.59 -14.33
C LYS A 15 1.81 20.32 -15.12
N MET A 16 2.40 19.13 -14.97
CA MET A 16 3.60 18.76 -15.71
C MET A 16 3.32 18.59 -17.20
N ILE A 17 2.18 17.99 -17.56
CA ILE A 17 1.76 17.77 -18.95
C ILE A 17 1.44 19.12 -19.62
N GLU A 18 0.66 19.99 -18.98
CA GLU A 18 0.29 21.32 -19.48
C GLU A 18 1.50 22.21 -19.72
N GLN A 19 2.52 22.10 -18.88
CA GLN A 19 3.78 22.83 -18.99
C GLN A 19 4.77 22.22 -19.99
N ASN A 20 4.42 21.13 -20.67
CA ASN A 20 5.34 20.32 -21.50
C ASN A 20 6.61 19.88 -20.76
N HIS A 21 6.51 19.65 -19.45
CA HIS A 21 7.61 19.21 -18.58
C HIS A 21 7.40 17.80 -18.03
N LEU A 22 6.72 16.92 -18.79
CA LEU A 22 6.61 15.54 -18.41
C LEU A 22 7.99 14.89 -18.39
N PRO A 23 8.49 14.39 -17.24
CA PRO A 23 9.79 13.77 -17.16
C PRO A 23 9.81 12.45 -17.94
N HIS A 24 10.98 12.06 -18.43
CA HIS A 24 11.18 10.79 -19.12
C HIS A 24 11.06 9.56 -18.20
N ALA A 25 11.14 9.76 -16.88
CA ALA A 25 11.01 8.70 -15.88
C ALA A 25 10.15 9.14 -14.70
N LEU A 26 9.10 8.39 -14.43
CA LEU A 26 8.18 8.54 -13.31
C LEU A 26 8.32 7.36 -12.34
N LEU A 27 8.36 7.65 -11.05
CA LEU A 27 8.28 6.66 -9.98
C LEU A 27 6.96 6.85 -9.24
N ILE A 28 6.00 5.94 -9.44
CA ILE A 28 4.71 5.96 -8.76
C ILE A 28 4.80 5.04 -7.54
N THR A 29 4.70 5.62 -6.35
CA THR A 29 4.84 4.92 -5.07
C THR A 29 3.57 4.97 -4.26
N GLY A 30 3.44 4.03 -3.33
CA GLY A 30 2.32 3.94 -2.39
C GLY A 30 2.15 2.51 -1.90
N VAL A 31 1.37 2.31 -0.86
CA VAL A 31 1.11 0.99 -0.26
C VAL A 31 0.51 0.01 -1.27
N LYS A 32 0.58 -1.29 -0.96
CA LYS A 32 -0.08 -2.32 -1.80
C LYS A 32 -1.58 -2.01 -1.91
N LYS A 33 -2.17 -2.33 -3.09
CA LYS A 33 -3.61 -2.19 -3.36
C LYS A 33 -4.18 -0.75 -3.33
N ILE A 34 -3.33 0.29 -3.30
CA ILE A 34 -3.79 1.69 -3.38
C ILE A 34 -4.23 2.11 -4.80
N GLY A 35 -4.17 1.22 -5.80
CA GLY A 35 -4.56 1.53 -7.18
C GLY A 35 -3.45 2.19 -8.02
N LYS A 36 -2.17 1.94 -7.72
CA LYS A 36 -1.05 2.49 -8.52
C LYS A 36 -1.15 2.13 -10.00
N PHE A 37 -1.61 0.90 -10.26
CA PHE A 37 -1.77 0.47 -11.65
C PHE A 37 -2.93 1.23 -12.33
N ASP A 38 -4.09 1.35 -11.68
CA ASP A 38 -5.25 2.07 -12.21
C ASP A 38 -4.89 3.53 -12.52
N PHE A 39 -4.09 4.15 -11.65
CA PHE A 39 -3.53 5.48 -11.87
C PHE A 39 -2.61 5.53 -13.10
N THR A 40 -1.72 4.55 -13.25
CA THR A 40 -0.79 4.43 -14.38
C THR A 40 -1.54 4.20 -15.68
N GLN A 41 -2.53 3.33 -15.69
CA GLN A 41 -3.36 3.05 -16.86
C GLN A 41 -4.12 4.31 -17.32
N ASN A 42 -4.68 5.06 -16.38
CA ASN A 42 -5.32 6.34 -16.69
C ASN A 42 -4.33 7.34 -17.28
N LEU A 43 -3.12 7.47 -16.72
CA LEU A 43 -2.06 8.32 -17.27
C LEU A 43 -1.70 7.90 -18.69
N ILE A 44 -1.48 6.61 -18.93
CA ILE A 44 -1.16 6.09 -20.28
C ILE A 44 -2.27 6.39 -21.27
N GLN A 45 -3.53 6.18 -20.89
CA GLN A 45 -4.67 6.51 -21.75
C GLN A 45 -4.71 8.00 -22.12
N ARG A 46 -4.44 8.87 -21.15
CA ARG A 46 -4.42 10.33 -21.36
C ARG A 46 -3.28 10.79 -22.26
N LEU A 47 -2.12 10.14 -22.17
CA LEU A 47 -0.96 10.48 -23.01
C LEU A 47 -1.09 9.97 -24.44
N LEU A 48 -1.75 8.84 -24.65
CA LEU A 48 -1.86 8.20 -25.96
C LEU A 48 -3.16 8.54 -26.69
N CYS A 49 -4.24 8.83 -25.96
CA CYS A 49 -5.54 9.14 -26.54
C CYS A 49 -5.64 10.63 -26.89
N ASN A 50 -5.91 10.95 -28.15
CA ASN A 50 -6.09 12.34 -28.61
C ASN A 50 -7.29 13.06 -27.95
N ASN A 51 -8.23 12.31 -27.39
CA ASN A 51 -9.46 12.83 -26.74
C ASN A 51 -9.49 12.52 -25.24
N SER A 52 -8.36 12.58 -24.56
CA SER A 52 -8.25 12.47 -23.09
C SER A 52 -9.00 11.28 -22.49
N SER A 53 -8.63 10.05 -22.91
CA SER A 53 -9.25 8.79 -22.42
C SER A 53 -10.70 8.58 -22.87
N CYS A 54 -10.98 8.77 -24.16
CA CYS A 54 -12.35 8.67 -24.71
C CYS A 54 -13.01 7.29 -24.56
N GLY A 55 -12.24 6.20 -24.34
CA GLY A 55 -12.76 4.83 -24.22
C GLY A 55 -13.11 4.16 -25.56
N GLU A 56 -13.25 4.89 -26.64
CA GLU A 56 -13.80 4.41 -27.92
C GLU A 56 -12.77 4.27 -29.04
N CYS A 57 -11.68 5.04 -29.02
CA CYS A 57 -10.64 4.95 -30.03
C CYS A 57 -9.87 3.63 -29.97
N GLU A 58 -9.18 3.26 -31.03
CA GLU A 58 -8.42 2.02 -31.12
C GLU A 58 -7.41 1.86 -29.98
N ILE A 59 -6.76 2.95 -29.57
CA ILE A 59 -5.80 2.97 -28.45
C ILE A 59 -6.52 2.65 -27.15
N CYS A 60 -7.63 3.33 -26.85
CA CYS A 60 -8.39 3.07 -25.61
C CYS A 60 -8.96 1.65 -25.58
N LYS A 61 -9.45 1.13 -26.69
CA LYS A 61 -9.91 -0.25 -26.80
C LYS A 61 -8.78 -1.25 -26.59
N ALA A 62 -7.61 -1.01 -27.19
CA ALA A 62 -6.45 -1.85 -27.00
C ALA A 62 -5.99 -1.87 -25.52
N LEU A 63 -5.96 -0.70 -24.85
CA LEU A 63 -5.58 -0.60 -23.46
C LEU A 63 -6.63 -1.19 -22.51
N ASN A 64 -7.92 -1.08 -22.82
CA ASN A 64 -8.97 -1.69 -22.01
C ASN A 64 -9.00 -3.22 -22.12
N ASN A 65 -8.57 -3.78 -23.25
CA ASN A 65 -8.42 -5.22 -23.46
C ASN A 65 -7.10 -5.76 -22.89
N ASP A 66 -6.21 -4.87 -22.45
CA ASP A 66 -4.93 -5.25 -21.91
C ASP A 66 -5.06 -5.51 -20.42
N ASP A 67 -4.97 -6.77 -20.02
CA ASP A 67 -4.92 -7.11 -18.60
C ASP A 67 -3.46 -7.25 -18.14
N PRO A 68 -2.89 -6.22 -17.52
CA PRO A 68 -1.52 -6.25 -17.04
C PRO A 68 -1.34 -7.10 -15.80
N LYS A 69 -2.44 -7.58 -15.20
CA LYS A 69 -2.41 -8.53 -14.09
C LYS A 69 -2.14 -9.95 -14.57
N ILE A 70 -2.29 -10.21 -15.89
CA ILE A 70 -1.88 -11.51 -16.46
C ILE A 70 -0.39 -11.68 -16.20
N GLU A 71 -0.08 -12.76 -15.53
CA GLU A 71 1.28 -13.14 -15.16
C GLU A 71 2.12 -13.41 -16.41
N LEU A 72 3.43 -13.12 -16.31
CA LEU A 72 4.36 -13.52 -17.36
C LEU A 72 4.51 -15.03 -17.31
N ASP A 73 4.41 -15.67 -18.47
CA ASP A 73 4.74 -17.09 -18.61
C ASP A 73 6.18 -17.34 -18.17
N TYR A 74 6.44 -18.54 -17.68
CA TYR A 74 7.80 -18.95 -17.32
C TYR A 74 8.78 -18.74 -18.49
N GLY A 75 9.88 -18.05 -18.19
CA GLY A 75 10.88 -17.69 -19.19
C GLY A 75 10.56 -16.45 -20.04
N ALA A 76 9.39 -15.85 -19.92
CA ALA A 76 9.09 -14.59 -20.58
C ALA A 76 9.81 -13.43 -19.86
N LEU A 77 10.60 -12.66 -20.59
CA LEU A 77 11.36 -11.54 -20.01
C LEU A 77 10.51 -10.27 -19.86
N ILE A 78 9.64 -10.03 -20.83
CA ILE A 78 8.77 -8.85 -20.90
C ILE A 78 7.42 -9.22 -21.52
N ARG A 79 6.39 -8.40 -21.24
CA ARG A 79 5.09 -8.49 -21.90
C ARG A 79 4.86 -7.28 -22.79
N ARG A 80 4.43 -7.50 -24.03
CA ARG A 80 3.93 -6.45 -24.90
C ARG A 80 2.43 -6.29 -24.72
N SER A 81 1.98 -5.04 -24.63
CA SER A 81 0.57 -4.68 -24.66
C SER A 81 -0.04 -4.94 -26.05
N HIS A 82 -1.36 -4.94 -26.14
CA HIS A 82 -2.08 -4.84 -27.42
C HIS A 82 -1.74 -3.52 -28.16
N TYR A 83 -1.29 -2.50 -27.44
CA TYR A 83 -0.72 -1.29 -28.05
C TYR A 83 0.79 -1.50 -28.26
N PRO A 84 1.29 -1.42 -29.52
CA PRO A 84 2.66 -1.85 -29.87
C PRO A 84 3.79 -1.13 -29.12
N ASN A 85 3.55 0.13 -28.73
CA ASN A 85 4.56 0.98 -28.07
C ASN A 85 4.45 0.97 -26.52
N LEU A 86 3.68 0.03 -25.95
CA LEU A 86 3.56 -0.15 -24.53
C LEU A 86 4.11 -1.53 -24.11
N ILE A 87 5.06 -1.50 -23.18
CA ILE A 87 5.80 -2.67 -22.74
C ILE A 87 5.74 -2.76 -21.21
N TYR A 88 5.47 -3.96 -20.71
CA TYR A 88 5.44 -4.26 -19.29
C TYR A 88 6.61 -5.16 -18.89
N CYS A 89 7.23 -4.84 -17.76
CA CYS A 89 8.19 -5.70 -17.07
C CYS A 89 7.69 -5.96 -15.65
N ARG A 90 7.70 -7.21 -15.22
CA ARG A 90 7.30 -7.62 -13.86
C ARG A 90 8.01 -8.93 -13.49
N THR A 91 7.86 -9.33 -12.23
CA THR A 91 8.28 -10.68 -11.80
C THR A 91 7.54 -11.74 -12.59
N GLU A 92 8.22 -12.82 -12.92
CA GLU A 92 7.67 -13.98 -13.65
C GLU A 92 7.21 -15.09 -12.70
N LEU A 93 6.47 -16.04 -13.23
CA LEU A 93 6.26 -17.31 -12.55
C LEU A 93 7.58 -18.11 -12.55
N ASN A 94 7.87 -18.78 -11.45
CA ASN A 94 8.98 -19.73 -11.37
C ASN A 94 8.51 -21.13 -11.82
N ASP A 95 9.46 -22.09 -11.90
CA ASP A 95 9.19 -23.48 -12.31
C ASP A 95 8.08 -24.17 -11.49
N SER A 96 7.84 -23.73 -10.25
CA SER A 96 6.81 -24.26 -9.36
C SER A 96 5.45 -23.56 -9.50
N GLY A 97 5.30 -22.61 -10.44
CA GLY A 97 4.08 -21.83 -10.65
C GLY A 97 3.87 -20.72 -9.61
N SER A 98 4.87 -20.43 -8.78
CA SER A 98 4.82 -19.30 -7.83
C SER A 98 5.47 -18.08 -8.45
N MET A 99 5.06 -16.88 -8.01
CA MET A 99 5.71 -15.64 -8.43
C MET A 99 7.16 -15.58 -7.94
N SER A 100 8.08 -15.24 -8.83
CA SER A 100 9.46 -14.91 -8.47
C SER A 100 9.46 -13.72 -7.49
N LYS A 101 10.38 -13.74 -6.53
CA LYS A 101 10.52 -12.64 -5.56
C LYS A 101 11.23 -11.42 -6.15
N ASP A 102 12.04 -11.62 -7.19
CA ASP A 102 12.93 -10.60 -7.74
C ASP A 102 12.74 -10.44 -9.25
N ILE A 103 12.90 -9.21 -9.73
CA ILE A 103 13.07 -8.90 -11.14
C ILE A 103 14.54 -9.11 -11.50
N ARG A 104 14.79 -9.95 -12.51
CA ARG A 104 16.13 -10.33 -12.93
C ARG A 104 16.76 -9.31 -13.89
N VAL A 105 18.07 -9.31 -13.94
CA VAL A 105 18.87 -8.44 -14.84
C VAL A 105 18.47 -8.61 -16.29
N ASP A 106 18.21 -9.85 -16.71
CA ASP A 106 17.89 -10.16 -18.11
C ASP A 106 16.54 -9.59 -18.53
N GLN A 107 15.57 -9.55 -17.60
CA GLN A 107 14.28 -8.89 -17.82
C GLN A 107 14.45 -7.39 -18.04
N ILE A 108 15.26 -6.73 -17.21
CA ILE A 108 15.53 -5.29 -17.37
C ILE A 108 16.32 -5.01 -18.66
N ARG A 109 17.28 -5.84 -19.04
CA ARG A 109 17.99 -5.71 -20.32
C ARG A 109 17.04 -5.82 -21.51
N ALA A 110 16.19 -6.86 -21.55
CA ALA A 110 15.19 -7.03 -22.58
C ALA A 110 14.19 -5.87 -22.64
N PHE A 111 13.80 -5.32 -21.47
CA PHE A 111 12.96 -4.14 -21.36
C PHE A 111 13.65 -2.91 -21.99
N CYS A 112 14.89 -2.62 -21.61
CA CYS A 112 15.67 -1.51 -22.16
C CYS A 112 15.91 -1.65 -23.67
N GLU A 113 16.23 -2.86 -24.15
CA GLU A 113 16.39 -3.13 -25.59
C GLU A 113 15.09 -2.92 -26.37
N SER A 114 13.96 -3.28 -25.78
CA SER A 114 12.65 -3.11 -26.40
C SER A 114 12.23 -1.65 -26.53
N LEU A 115 12.58 -0.80 -25.55
CA LEU A 115 12.47 0.65 -25.61
C LEU A 115 13.52 1.29 -26.51
N GLY A 116 14.52 0.51 -26.91
CA GLY A 116 15.65 0.95 -27.70
C GLY A 116 15.38 1.11 -29.20
N LYS A 117 14.23 0.68 -29.70
CA LYS A 117 13.85 0.85 -31.11
C LYS A 117 13.36 2.26 -31.32
N THR A 118 13.87 2.93 -32.37
CA THR A 118 13.45 4.30 -32.71
C THR A 118 11.96 4.29 -33.04
N ALA A 119 11.17 5.03 -32.26
CA ALA A 119 9.75 5.21 -32.52
C ALA A 119 9.48 6.68 -32.89
N GLU A 120 8.66 6.90 -33.89
CA GLU A 120 8.15 8.22 -34.24
C GLU A 120 7.12 8.74 -33.23
N THR A 121 6.47 7.80 -32.53
CA THR A 121 5.44 8.05 -31.51
C THR A 121 5.95 7.72 -30.11
N LEU A 122 5.23 8.18 -29.08
CA LEU A 122 5.57 7.94 -27.68
C LEU A 122 5.63 6.44 -27.37
N GLN A 123 6.76 5.98 -26.83
CA GLN A 123 6.95 4.65 -26.27
C GLN A 123 6.85 4.71 -24.74
N ILE A 124 6.10 3.78 -24.17
CA ILE A 124 5.92 3.71 -22.72
C ILE A 124 6.37 2.35 -22.21
N GLY A 125 7.26 2.36 -21.24
CA GLY A 125 7.67 1.17 -20.50
C GLY A 125 7.21 1.25 -19.06
N VAL A 126 6.58 0.18 -18.55
CA VAL A 126 6.14 0.10 -17.15
C VAL A 126 6.84 -1.06 -16.46
N ILE A 127 7.52 -0.77 -15.35
CA ILE A 127 8.12 -1.79 -14.48
C ILE A 127 7.26 -1.92 -13.23
N PHE A 128 6.62 -3.07 -13.07
CA PHE A 128 5.86 -3.41 -11.86
C PHE A 128 6.79 -3.87 -10.76
N TYR A 129 6.48 -3.50 -9.52
CA TYR A 129 7.27 -3.92 -8.36
C TYR A 129 8.76 -3.58 -8.50
N ALA A 130 9.05 -2.35 -8.92
CA ALA A 130 10.44 -1.90 -9.12
C ALA A 130 11.31 -2.06 -7.85
N ASP A 131 10.70 -2.04 -6.67
CA ASP A 131 11.31 -2.36 -5.37
C ASP A 131 11.68 -3.85 -5.19
N GLN A 132 11.37 -4.69 -6.17
CA GLN A 132 11.82 -6.10 -6.24
C GLN A 132 13.00 -6.28 -7.20
N MET A 133 13.52 -5.23 -7.82
CA MET A 133 14.78 -5.30 -8.57
C MET A 133 15.93 -5.55 -7.62
N ASN A 134 16.78 -6.55 -7.93
CA ASN A 134 18.07 -6.66 -7.25
C ASN A 134 19.01 -5.54 -7.74
N ASN A 135 20.13 -5.34 -7.02
CA ASN A 135 21.09 -4.27 -7.34
C ASN A 135 21.60 -4.32 -8.78
N ASN A 136 21.82 -5.50 -9.34
CA ASN A 136 22.31 -5.65 -10.69
C ASN A 136 21.25 -5.28 -11.73
N ALA A 137 19.98 -5.64 -11.49
CA ALA A 137 18.85 -5.24 -12.32
C ALA A 137 18.67 -3.72 -12.30
N ALA A 138 18.67 -3.11 -11.10
CA ALA A 138 18.59 -1.67 -10.93
C ALA A 138 19.73 -0.94 -11.68
N ASN A 139 20.96 -1.41 -11.54
CA ASN A 139 22.13 -0.84 -12.22
C ASN A 139 22.00 -0.95 -13.76
N SER A 140 21.43 -2.02 -14.28
CA SER A 140 21.25 -2.18 -15.74
C SER A 140 20.24 -1.19 -16.33
N LEU A 141 19.31 -0.64 -15.50
CA LEU A 141 18.34 0.38 -15.90
C LEU A 141 18.96 1.79 -15.95
N LEU A 142 20.02 2.06 -15.17
CA LEU A 142 20.56 3.42 -14.99
C LEU A 142 20.92 4.10 -16.29
N LYS A 143 21.58 3.40 -17.22
CA LYS A 143 21.96 3.98 -18.52
C LYS A 143 20.73 4.51 -19.30
N THR A 144 19.63 3.77 -19.26
CA THR A 144 18.39 4.19 -19.95
C THR A 144 17.71 5.35 -19.24
N LEU A 145 17.85 5.47 -17.92
CA LEU A 145 17.36 6.62 -17.16
C LEU A 145 18.23 7.87 -17.32
N GLU A 146 19.54 7.72 -17.54
CA GLU A 146 20.48 8.84 -17.74
C GLU A 146 20.40 9.41 -19.16
N GLU A 147 20.30 8.52 -20.13
CA GLU A 147 20.28 8.86 -21.56
C GLU A 147 19.00 8.34 -22.22
N PRO A 148 17.82 8.89 -21.85
CA PRO A 148 16.56 8.42 -22.40
C PRO A 148 16.48 8.72 -23.89
N ARG A 149 15.91 7.80 -24.65
CA ARG A 149 15.65 8.05 -26.06
C ARG A 149 14.50 9.05 -26.21
N LYS A 150 14.50 9.77 -27.32
CA LYS A 150 13.40 10.68 -27.66
C LYS A 150 12.08 9.92 -27.66
N ASN A 151 11.03 10.57 -27.21
CA ASN A 151 9.67 10.00 -27.13
C ASN A 151 9.58 8.71 -26.29
N THR A 152 10.35 8.61 -25.20
CA THR A 152 10.26 7.47 -24.28
C THR A 152 9.87 7.94 -22.88
N LEU A 153 8.89 7.26 -22.30
CA LEU A 153 8.47 7.42 -20.91
C LEU A 153 8.65 6.09 -20.18
N ILE A 154 9.38 6.10 -19.08
CA ILE A 154 9.55 4.94 -18.18
C ILE A 154 8.75 5.20 -16.91
N ILE A 155 7.89 4.25 -16.53
CA ILE A 155 7.09 4.32 -15.31
C ILE A 155 7.49 3.16 -14.40
N LEU A 156 7.98 3.48 -13.22
CA LEU A 156 8.31 2.53 -12.17
C LEU A 156 7.21 2.51 -11.13
N LEU A 157 6.66 1.33 -10.81
CA LEU A 157 5.68 1.15 -9.75
C LEU A 157 6.35 0.46 -8.56
N ALA A 158 6.35 1.11 -7.39
CA ALA A 158 6.97 0.57 -6.19
C ALA A 158 6.01 0.59 -4.99
N HIS A 159 6.11 -0.40 -4.12
CA HIS A 159 5.42 -0.42 -2.83
C HIS A 159 6.26 0.22 -1.73
N ASN A 160 7.55 -0.07 -1.74
CA ASN A 160 8.50 0.43 -0.76
C ASN A 160 9.64 1.18 -1.44
N ILE A 161 9.67 2.50 -1.26
CA ILE A 161 10.69 3.36 -1.85
C ILE A 161 12.09 3.10 -1.26
N ASP A 162 12.17 2.66 0.01
CA ASP A 162 13.44 2.44 0.72
C ASP A 162 14.24 1.25 0.16
N ARG A 163 13.57 0.37 -0.61
CA ARG A 163 14.24 -0.73 -1.31
C ARG A 163 14.87 -0.33 -2.65
N LEU A 164 14.57 0.86 -3.14
CA LEU A 164 15.14 1.35 -4.37
C LEU A 164 16.47 2.06 -4.12
N PRO A 165 17.51 1.79 -4.93
CA PRO A 165 18.78 2.51 -4.83
C PRO A 165 18.59 4.02 -5.06
N MET A 166 19.34 4.84 -4.32
CA MET A 166 19.32 6.30 -4.46
C MET A 166 19.64 6.74 -5.90
N THR A 167 20.41 5.94 -6.64
CA THR A 167 20.73 6.17 -8.05
C THR A 167 19.51 6.13 -8.96
N ILE A 168 18.51 5.29 -8.66
CA ILE A 168 17.21 5.28 -9.35
C ILE A 168 16.37 6.48 -8.90
N LEU A 169 16.29 6.70 -7.58
CA LEU A 169 15.45 7.77 -7.00
C LEU A 169 15.83 9.15 -7.52
N SER A 170 17.13 9.42 -7.66
CA SER A 170 17.64 10.72 -8.15
C SER A 170 17.33 11.00 -9.62
N ARG A 171 16.92 9.99 -10.41
CA ARG A 171 16.65 10.09 -11.84
C ARG A 171 15.16 10.00 -12.19
N CYS A 172 14.32 9.73 -11.21
CA CYS A 172 12.88 9.60 -11.40
C CYS A 172 12.12 10.73 -10.69
N GLN A 173 11.12 11.28 -11.36
CA GLN A 173 10.16 12.15 -10.69
C GLN A 173 9.18 11.30 -9.90
N THR A 174 9.17 11.46 -8.59
CA THR A 174 8.31 10.68 -7.71
C THR A 174 6.91 11.27 -7.59
N ILE A 175 5.91 10.42 -7.79
CA ILE A 175 4.50 10.65 -7.50
C ILE A 175 4.08 9.66 -6.41
N HIS A 176 3.64 10.17 -5.27
CA HIS A 176 3.21 9.34 -4.15
C HIS A 176 1.68 9.32 -4.06
N ILE A 177 1.11 8.12 -3.97
CA ILE A 177 -0.33 7.91 -3.75
C ILE A 177 -0.50 7.49 -2.29
N ASN A 178 -1.14 8.37 -1.52
CA ASN A 178 -1.37 8.16 -0.10
C ASN A 178 -2.65 7.33 0.15
N PRO A 179 -2.69 6.56 1.24
CA PRO A 179 -3.94 6.10 1.82
C PRO A 179 -4.88 7.28 2.10
N THR A 180 -6.18 7.03 2.06
CA THR A 180 -7.18 8.08 2.23
C THR A 180 -8.28 7.64 3.19
N TYR A 181 -8.79 8.61 3.95
CA TYR A 181 -9.94 8.46 4.86
C TYR A 181 -11.04 9.47 4.48
N ASP A 182 -11.03 9.93 3.24
CA ASP A 182 -11.96 10.93 2.74
C ASP A 182 -13.35 10.30 2.46
N GLN A 183 -14.41 11.08 2.64
CA GLN A 183 -15.79 10.64 2.37
C GLN A 183 -16.00 10.18 0.93
N GLU A 184 -15.30 10.79 -0.04
CA GLU A 184 -15.39 10.40 -1.45
C GLU A 184 -14.89 8.98 -1.69
N ALA A 185 -13.80 8.59 -0.99
CA ALA A 185 -13.29 7.21 -1.05
C ALA A 185 -14.24 6.23 -0.36
N ALA A 186 -14.85 6.61 0.77
CA ALA A 186 -15.87 5.80 1.42
C ALA A 186 -17.14 5.65 0.55
N GLN A 187 -17.57 6.69 -0.12
CA GLN A 187 -18.68 6.62 -1.08
C GLN A 187 -18.37 5.70 -2.26
N TRP A 188 -17.16 5.84 -2.83
CA TRP A 188 -16.73 4.94 -3.89
C TRP A 188 -16.74 3.48 -3.41
N LEU A 189 -16.17 3.22 -2.23
CA LEU A 189 -16.14 1.89 -1.61
C LEU A 189 -17.56 1.34 -1.40
N GLY A 190 -18.46 2.14 -0.84
CA GLY A 190 -19.87 1.78 -0.64
C GLY A 190 -20.62 1.45 -1.92
N ASN A 191 -20.26 2.08 -3.04
CA ASN A 191 -20.85 1.78 -4.36
C ASN A 191 -20.34 0.46 -4.97
N GLN A 192 -19.25 -0.12 -4.44
CA GLN A 192 -18.74 -1.43 -4.86
C GLN A 192 -19.32 -2.60 -4.04
N ILE A 193 -20.08 -2.31 -3.00
CA ILE A 193 -20.64 -3.29 -2.06
C ILE A 193 -22.15 -3.37 -2.29
N ASP A 194 -22.71 -4.60 -2.28
CA ASP A 194 -24.16 -4.79 -2.43
C ASP A 194 -24.92 -4.09 -1.29
N GLU A 195 -26.12 -3.58 -1.60
CA GLU A 195 -26.96 -2.85 -0.63
C GLU A 195 -27.30 -3.69 0.61
N ASN A 196 -27.50 -4.99 0.47
CA ASN A 196 -27.81 -5.88 1.59
C ASN A 196 -26.63 -6.00 2.57
N THR A 197 -25.43 -6.25 2.04
CA THR A 197 -24.19 -6.36 2.83
C THR A 197 -23.81 -5.03 3.47
N ARG A 198 -24.09 -3.91 2.78
CA ARG A 198 -23.75 -2.56 3.24
C ARG A 198 -24.53 -2.11 4.48
N GLN A 199 -25.68 -2.71 4.77
CA GLN A 199 -26.51 -2.35 5.93
C GLN A 199 -25.94 -2.86 7.26
N ASP A 200 -25.02 -3.83 7.21
CA ASP A 200 -24.49 -4.53 8.41
C ASP A 200 -23.34 -3.79 9.09
N PHE A 201 -22.75 -2.77 8.46
CA PHE A 201 -21.61 -2.06 9.01
C PHE A 201 -21.42 -0.65 8.43
N ASP A 202 -20.59 0.15 9.10
CA ASP A 202 -20.17 1.46 8.60
C ASP A 202 -19.02 1.31 7.58
N VAL A 203 -19.23 1.83 6.37
CA VAL A 203 -18.24 1.81 5.28
C VAL A 203 -16.95 2.57 5.67
N MET A 204 -17.06 3.60 6.50
CA MET A 204 -15.89 4.32 6.99
C MET A 204 -15.04 3.43 7.91
N GLN A 205 -15.65 2.66 8.80
CA GLN A 205 -14.95 1.68 9.64
C GLN A 205 -14.26 0.59 8.80
N LEU A 206 -14.90 0.13 7.72
CA LEU A 206 -14.28 -0.79 6.78
C LEU A 206 -13.05 -0.17 6.11
N LEU A 207 -13.11 1.09 5.69
CA LEU A 207 -11.98 1.81 5.11
C LEU A 207 -10.85 2.00 6.14
N GLU A 208 -11.18 2.34 7.37
CA GLU A 208 -10.23 2.49 8.48
C GLU A 208 -9.54 1.16 8.81
N SER A 209 -10.26 0.05 8.88
CA SER A 209 -9.69 -1.28 9.11
C SER A 209 -8.68 -1.70 8.04
N ALA A 210 -8.90 -1.24 6.82
CA ALA A 210 -7.99 -1.44 5.68
C ALA A 210 -6.86 -0.37 5.61
N HIS A 211 -6.71 0.45 6.65
CA HIS A 211 -5.72 1.53 6.74
C HIS A 211 -5.83 2.56 5.59
N GLY A 212 -7.05 2.92 5.21
CA GLY A 212 -7.31 3.91 4.17
C GLY A 212 -7.00 3.42 2.75
N VAL A 213 -7.05 2.12 2.51
CA VAL A 213 -6.79 1.48 1.21
C VAL A 213 -8.08 0.84 0.66
N PRO A 214 -8.85 1.53 -0.21
CA PRO A 214 -10.18 1.07 -0.60
C PRO A 214 -10.22 -0.31 -1.29
N HIS A 215 -9.27 -0.62 -2.16
CA HIS A 215 -9.22 -1.96 -2.79
C HIS A 215 -8.89 -3.07 -1.79
N LYS A 216 -8.07 -2.77 -0.76
CA LYS A 216 -7.83 -3.71 0.33
C LYS A 216 -9.09 -3.93 1.15
N ALA A 217 -9.85 -2.85 1.42
CA ALA A 217 -11.12 -2.91 2.14
C ALA A 217 -12.13 -3.88 1.48
N LEU A 218 -12.24 -3.86 0.15
CA LEU A 218 -13.09 -4.81 -0.58
C LEU A 218 -12.65 -6.27 -0.40
N GLU A 219 -11.34 -6.54 -0.47
CA GLU A 219 -10.83 -7.89 -0.24
C GLU A 219 -11.01 -8.35 1.21
N ASP A 220 -10.74 -7.46 2.16
CA ASP A 220 -10.89 -7.73 3.60
C ASP A 220 -12.36 -8.07 3.95
N LEU A 221 -13.32 -7.43 3.28
CA LEU A 221 -14.74 -7.74 3.41
C LEU A 221 -15.08 -9.13 2.83
N GLN A 222 -14.59 -9.43 1.61
CA GLN A 222 -14.84 -10.71 0.95
C GLN A 222 -14.22 -11.90 1.72
N GLY A 223 -13.12 -11.70 2.42
CA GLY A 223 -12.37 -12.71 3.17
C GLY A 223 -12.73 -12.80 4.66
N ASP A 224 -13.83 -12.21 5.12
CA ASP A 224 -14.22 -12.12 6.54
C ASP A 224 -13.18 -11.44 7.46
N TYR A 225 -12.12 -10.91 6.88
CA TYR A 225 -11.05 -10.25 7.65
C TYR A 225 -11.58 -9.04 8.42
N PHE A 226 -12.48 -8.27 7.82
CA PHE A 226 -13.09 -7.10 8.44
C PHE A 226 -13.84 -7.45 9.74
N PHE A 227 -14.65 -8.52 9.73
CA PHE A 227 -15.40 -8.93 10.91
C PHE A 227 -14.48 -9.46 12.01
N ARG A 228 -13.41 -10.18 11.65
CA ARG A 228 -12.38 -10.59 12.61
C ARG A 228 -11.66 -9.38 13.20
N TYR A 229 -11.31 -8.41 12.37
CA TYR A 229 -10.68 -7.16 12.81
C TYR A 229 -11.55 -6.40 13.82
N GLN A 230 -12.87 -6.28 13.58
CA GLN A 230 -13.80 -5.70 14.56
C GLN A 230 -13.82 -6.49 15.88
N GLY A 231 -13.82 -7.81 15.82
CA GLY A 231 -13.73 -8.67 17.01
C GLY A 231 -12.46 -8.42 17.82
N TRP A 232 -11.30 -8.31 17.14
CA TRP A 232 -10.04 -7.98 17.80
C TRP A 232 -10.05 -6.58 18.41
N GLN A 233 -10.59 -5.59 17.70
CA GLN A 233 -10.70 -4.21 18.17
C GLN A 233 -11.55 -4.14 19.45
N ASN A 234 -12.70 -4.79 19.46
CA ASN A 234 -13.58 -4.82 20.63
C ASN A 234 -12.89 -5.47 21.84
N LEU A 235 -12.24 -6.63 21.65
CA LEU A 235 -11.53 -7.30 22.73
C LEU A 235 -10.33 -6.47 23.24
N LEU A 236 -9.59 -5.82 22.38
CA LEU A 236 -8.50 -4.90 22.76
C LEU A 236 -9.01 -3.75 23.63
N LEU A 237 -10.16 -3.17 23.29
CA LEU A 237 -10.78 -2.12 24.11
C LEU A 237 -11.29 -2.66 25.45
N GLU A 238 -11.86 -3.85 25.47
CA GLU A 238 -12.25 -4.52 26.72
C GLU A 238 -11.04 -4.79 27.64
N ILE A 239 -9.92 -5.27 27.09
CA ILE A 239 -8.67 -5.51 27.84
C ILE A 239 -8.16 -4.20 28.48
N ALA A 240 -8.24 -3.07 27.79
CA ALA A 240 -7.82 -1.78 28.33
C ALA A 240 -8.65 -1.32 29.54
N VAL A 241 -9.93 -1.70 29.59
CA VAL A 241 -10.86 -1.37 30.69
C VAL A 241 -10.81 -2.44 31.79
N THR A 242 -10.73 -3.70 31.40
CA THR A 242 -10.81 -4.87 32.30
C THR A 242 -9.59 -5.78 32.04
N PRO A 243 -8.48 -5.58 32.77
CA PRO A 243 -7.22 -6.31 32.56
C PRO A 243 -7.35 -7.85 32.64
N THR A 244 -8.34 -8.37 33.35
CA THR A 244 -8.57 -9.83 33.47
C THR A 244 -8.98 -10.48 32.15
N LYS A 245 -9.49 -9.70 31.19
CA LYS A 245 -9.83 -10.15 29.83
C LYS A 245 -8.62 -10.55 28.99
N ILE A 246 -7.42 -10.31 29.46
CA ILE A 246 -6.19 -10.80 28.81
C ILE A 246 -6.13 -12.34 28.74
N SER A 247 -6.93 -13.06 29.51
CA SER A 247 -7.07 -14.52 29.41
C SER A 247 -7.81 -14.97 28.14
N ASP A 248 -8.57 -14.09 27.50
CA ASP A 248 -9.45 -14.41 26.38
C ASP A 248 -8.74 -14.25 25.00
N THR A 249 -7.40 -14.13 25.03
CA THR A 249 -6.57 -13.85 23.82
C THR A 249 -6.41 -15.02 22.86
N GLU A 250 -7.05 -16.18 23.12
CA GLU A 250 -7.06 -17.31 22.18
C GLU A 250 -7.60 -16.91 20.78
N ILE A 251 -8.51 -15.92 20.71
CA ILE A 251 -9.06 -15.39 19.47
C ILE A 251 -7.99 -14.71 18.59
N PHE A 252 -6.83 -14.37 19.15
CA PHE A 252 -5.71 -13.75 18.44
C PHE A 252 -4.77 -14.76 17.80
N SER A 253 -4.91 -16.05 18.12
CA SER A 253 -4.03 -17.12 17.62
C SER A 253 -3.98 -17.12 16.10
N ASP A 254 -2.78 -17.32 15.54
CA ASP A 254 -2.46 -17.28 14.10
C ASP A 254 -2.68 -15.91 13.42
N ASN A 255 -3.00 -14.86 14.19
CA ASN A 255 -3.22 -13.50 13.67
C ASN A 255 -2.46 -12.43 14.48
N GLU A 256 -1.45 -12.81 15.24
CA GLU A 256 -0.76 -11.95 16.20
C GLU A 256 -0.22 -10.66 15.58
N LEU A 257 0.31 -10.76 14.35
CA LEU A 257 0.81 -9.58 13.62
C LEU A 257 -0.31 -8.61 13.25
N ASP A 258 -1.45 -9.13 12.84
CA ASP A 258 -2.58 -8.29 12.45
C ASP A 258 -3.27 -7.68 13.67
N VAL A 259 -3.29 -8.39 14.79
CA VAL A 259 -3.72 -7.84 16.09
C VAL A 259 -2.79 -6.72 16.57
N LEU A 260 -1.46 -6.88 16.43
CA LEU A 260 -0.50 -5.80 16.73
C LEU A 260 -0.74 -4.57 15.85
N LYS A 261 -1.05 -4.74 14.57
CA LYS A 261 -1.41 -3.62 13.67
C LYS A 261 -2.73 -2.97 14.05
N CYS A 262 -3.72 -3.78 14.47
CA CYS A 262 -4.99 -3.26 15.00
C CYS A 262 -4.75 -2.41 16.25
N LEU A 263 -3.95 -2.89 17.18
CA LEU A 263 -3.56 -2.13 18.39
C LEU A 263 -2.78 -0.86 18.04
N GLN A 264 -1.82 -0.94 17.12
CA GLN A 264 -1.08 0.22 16.61
C GLN A 264 -2.02 1.30 16.09
N HIS A 265 -3.07 0.91 15.35
CA HIS A 265 -4.08 1.83 14.85
C HIS A 265 -4.87 2.48 15.99
N LEU A 266 -5.36 1.69 16.95
CA LEU A 266 -6.08 2.21 18.14
C LEU A 266 -5.24 3.21 18.94
N ILE A 267 -3.96 2.90 19.16
CA ILE A 267 -3.05 3.81 19.89
C ILE A 267 -2.84 5.09 19.10
N SER A 268 -2.63 5.00 17.77
CA SER A 268 -2.41 6.15 16.91
C SER A 268 -3.63 7.08 16.87
N GLU A 269 -4.84 6.52 16.77
CA GLU A 269 -6.09 7.28 16.87
C GLU A 269 -6.25 7.89 18.28
N GLY A 270 -5.94 7.13 19.33
CA GLY A 270 -5.95 7.65 20.69
C GLY A 270 -5.00 8.83 20.91
N ILE A 271 -3.82 8.81 20.31
CA ILE A 271 -2.87 9.95 20.34
C ILE A 271 -3.47 11.16 19.61
N LYS A 272 -4.08 10.97 18.43
CA LYS A 272 -4.73 12.06 17.69
C LYS A 272 -5.86 12.69 18.51
N ILE A 273 -6.73 11.88 19.12
CA ILE A 273 -7.82 12.35 20.00
C ILE A 273 -7.25 13.25 21.11
N LYS A 274 -6.17 12.81 21.79
CA LYS A 274 -5.52 13.56 22.87
C LYS A 274 -4.90 14.87 22.41
N ILE A 275 -4.21 14.86 21.28
CA ILE A 275 -3.46 16.04 20.78
C ILE A 275 -4.42 17.07 20.18
N LEU A 276 -5.39 16.61 19.40
CA LEU A 276 -6.33 17.49 18.70
C LEU A 276 -7.49 17.94 19.60
N ASN A 277 -7.62 17.33 20.77
CA ASN A 277 -8.71 17.60 21.72
C ASN A 277 -10.10 17.44 21.07
N HIS A 278 -10.24 16.41 20.23
CA HIS A 278 -11.42 16.13 19.43
C HIS A 278 -11.83 14.67 19.63
N ASP A 279 -13.12 14.43 19.86
CA ASP A 279 -13.63 13.07 20.01
C ASP A 279 -13.49 12.28 18.70
N GLY A 280 -12.94 11.07 18.79
CA GLY A 280 -12.91 10.12 17.69
C GLY A 280 -14.28 9.51 17.44
N ALA A 281 -14.45 8.88 16.26
CA ALA A 281 -15.68 8.18 15.90
C ALA A 281 -16.00 6.99 16.83
N ASN A 282 -14.99 6.37 17.43
CA ASN A 282 -15.14 5.22 18.33
C ASN A 282 -15.33 5.67 19.78
N LEU A 283 -16.57 5.60 20.28
CA LEU A 283 -16.93 6.02 21.62
C LEU A 283 -16.23 5.23 22.74
N GLU A 284 -15.99 3.94 22.54
CA GLU A 284 -15.31 3.11 23.54
C GLU A 284 -13.82 3.48 23.61
N LEU A 285 -13.19 3.75 22.48
CA LEU A 285 -11.83 4.26 22.44
C LEU A 285 -11.72 5.60 23.17
N ASN A 286 -12.66 6.53 22.97
CA ASN A 286 -12.67 7.83 23.66
C ASN A 286 -12.64 7.64 25.18
N LYS A 287 -13.43 6.73 25.73
CA LYS A 287 -13.46 6.39 27.19
C LYS A 287 -12.12 5.87 27.71
N VAL A 288 -11.48 5.00 26.93
CA VAL A 288 -10.14 4.47 27.27
C VAL A 288 -9.10 5.58 27.24
N ILE A 289 -9.11 6.39 26.19
CA ILE A 289 -8.12 7.44 25.97
C ILE A 289 -8.27 8.62 26.94
N GLU A 290 -9.47 8.94 27.37
CA GLU A 290 -9.70 9.98 28.40
C GLU A 290 -8.83 9.70 29.63
N LYS A 291 -8.73 8.46 30.09
CA LYS A 291 -7.97 8.04 31.27
C LYS A 291 -6.48 7.79 30.99
N ALA A 292 -6.08 7.62 29.75
CA ALA A 292 -4.71 7.28 29.38
C ALA A 292 -3.80 8.55 29.39
N SER A 293 -2.52 8.38 29.70
CA SER A 293 -1.51 9.41 29.53
C SER A 293 -0.97 9.46 28.10
N CYS A 294 -0.82 10.66 27.54
CA CYS A 294 -0.25 10.84 26.21
C CYS A 294 1.17 10.25 26.10
N ASN A 295 2.00 10.42 27.12
CA ASN A 295 3.36 9.87 27.16
C ASN A 295 3.36 8.33 27.16
N HIS A 296 2.40 7.71 27.85
CA HIS A 296 2.27 6.26 27.85
C HIS A 296 1.81 5.74 26.49
N LEU A 297 0.90 6.44 25.81
CA LEU A 297 0.46 6.09 24.45
C LEU A 297 1.62 6.14 23.45
N PHE A 298 2.45 7.19 23.48
CA PHE A 298 3.63 7.27 22.62
C PHE A 298 4.62 6.13 22.87
N LYS A 299 4.93 5.87 24.15
CA LYS A 299 5.83 4.78 24.50
C LYS A 299 5.28 3.41 24.03
N LEU A 300 3.99 3.17 24.25
CA LEU A 300 3.36 1.93 23.81
C LEU A 300 3.31 1.82 22.27
N LEU A 301 3.15 2.94 21.56
CA LEU A 301 3.24 2.97 20.10
C LEU A 301 4.64 2.56 19.63
N ASP A 302 5.71 3.06 20.26
CA ASP A 302 7.09 2.70 19.93
C ASP A 302 7.34 1.19 20.17
N ASP A 303 6.86 0.67 21.30
CA ASP A 303 6.99 -0.74 21.63
C ASP A 303 6.20 -1.64 20.66
N THR A 304 5.00 -1.22 20.28
CA THR A 304 4.18 -1.92 19.27
C THR A 304 4.85 -1.91 17.89
N ASN A 305 5.40 -0.76 17.48
CA ASN A 305 6.15 -0.62 16.23
C ASN A 305 7.38 -1.54 16.21
N ARG A 306 8.08 -1.63 17.34
CA ARG A 306 9.22 -2.52 17.50
C ARG A 306 8.80 -3.99 17.40
N ALA A 307 7.72 -4.39 18.07
CA ALA A 307 7.16 -5.75 17.96
C ALA A 307 6.78 -6.09 16.51
N ILE A 308 6.14 -5.18 15.78
CA ILE A 308 5.80 -5.34 14.37
C ILE A 308 7.08 -5.49 13.51
N SER A 309 8.12 -4.71 13.77
CA SER A 309 9.37 -4.80 13.01
C SER A 309 10.08 -6.14 13.20
N LEU A 310 10.01 -6.71 14.41
CA LEU A 310 10.57 -8.02 14.73
C LEU A 310 9.81 -9.19 14.10
N SER A 311 8.60 -8.99 13.59
CA SER A 311 7.83 -10.02 12.88
C SER A 311 8.52 -10.60 11.65
N GLN A 312 9.52 -9.91 11.12
CA GLN A 312 10.34 -10.38 9.99
C GLN A 312 11.51 -11.28 10.42
N THR A 313 11.66 -11.49 11.71
CA THR A 313 12.70 -12.34 12.31
C THR A 313 12.11 -13.65 12.81
N THR A 314 12.93 -14.53 13.40
CA THR A 314 12.51 -15.84 13.93
C THR A 314 11.90 -15.77 15.34
N VAL A 315 11.48 -14.59 15.79
CA VAL A 315 10.94 -14.37 17.15
C VAL A 315 9.53 -14.91 17.28
N ASN A 316 9.17 -15.40 18.46
CA ASN A 316 7.82 -15.87 18.78
C ASN A 316 6.82 -14.70 18.85
N MET A 317 5.95 -14.59 17.85
CA MET A 317 4.98 -13.50 17.71
C MET A 317 3.97 -13.45 18.87
N LYS A 318 3.55 -14.62 19.39
CA LYS A 318 2.63 -14.69 20.52
C LYS A 318 3.24 -14.02 21.75
N LEU A 319 4.51 -14.29 22.05
CA LEU A 319 5.20 -13.69 23.20
C LEU A 319 5.34 -12.17 23.05
N LEU A 320 5.62 -11.68 21.83
CA LEU A 320 5.67 -10.24 21.54
C LEU A 320 4.32 -9.58 21.76
N LEU A 321 3.24 -10.20 21.27
CA LEU A 321 1.88 -9.71 21.46
C LEU A 321 1.52 -9.69 22.95
N ASP A 322 1.75 -10.77 23.69
CA ASP A 322 1.45 -10.87 25.12
C ASP A 322 2.13 -9.76 25.93
N ASN A 323 3.41 -9.47 25.64
CA ASN A 323 4.15 -8.39 26.30
C ASN A 323 3.50 -7.01 26.05
N VAL A 324 3.10 -6.73 24.81
CA VAL A 324 2.44 -5.47 24.46
C VAL A 324 1.04 -5.39 25.10
N LEU A 325 0.28 -6.50 25.11
CA LEU A 325 -1.05 -6.57 25.72
C LEU A 325 -1.03 -6.35 27.23
N VAL A 326 -0.02 -6.85 27.95
CA VAL A 326 0.15 -6.56 29.39
C VAL A 326 0.26 -5.07 29.63
N VAL A 327 1.03 -4.35 28.82
CA VAL A 327 1.16 -2.89 28.95
C VAL A 327 -0.13 -2.18 28.56
N TRP A 328 -0.78 -2.62 27.48
CA TRP A 328 -2.07 -2.09 27.05
C TRP A 328 -3.16 -2.26 28.10
N SER A 329 -3.22 -3.40 28.78
CA SER A 329 -4.20 -3.67 29.84
C SER A 329 -4.10 -2.71 31.03
N HIS A 330 -2.97 -2.04 31.20
CA HIS A 330 -2.76 -1.05 32.26
C HIS A 330 -2.73 0.40 31.76
N ILE A 331 -3.09 0.64 30.50
CA ILE A 331 -3.01 1.98 29.88
C ILE A 331 -3.86 3.04 30.58
N THR A 332 -4.98 2.62 31.18
CA THR A 332 -5.89 3.48 31.94
C THR A 332 -5.47 3.66 33.41
N ASN A 333 -4.45 2.92 33.89
CA ASN A 333 -4.01 2.95 35.28
C ASN A 333 -2.64 3.62 35.39
N LEU A 334 -2.63 4.93 35.58
CA LEU A 334 -1.41 5.76 35.63
C LEU A 334 -0.41 5.35 36.73
N ASN A 335 -0.88 4.70 37.81
CA ASN A 335 -0.04 4.31 38.96
C ASN A 335 0.61 2.92 38.81
N LYS A 336 0.22 2.15 37.83
CA LYS A 336 0.67 0.76 37.62
C LYS A 336 1.20 0.50 36.21
N TYR A 337 1.71 1.53 35.54
CA TYR A 337 2.27 1.34 34.22
C TYR A 337 3.51 0.44 34.32
N PRO A 338 3.48 -0.81 33.82
CA PRO A 338 4.59 -1.74 33.97
C PRO A 338 5.79 -1.23 33.15
N ALA A 339 6.98 -1.37 33.71
CA ALA A 339 8.20 -1.23 32.91
C ALA A 339 8.23 -2.42 31.95
N ILE A 340 8.23 -2.16 30.65
CA ILE A 340 8.40 -3.21 29.64
C ILE A 340 9.79 -3.82 29.85
N THR A 341 9.84 -5.14 30.02
CA THR A 341 11.09 -5.91 29.99
C THR A 341 11.77 -5.60 28.66
N ASN A 342 13.01 -5.15 28.72
CA ASN A 342 13.78 -4.76 27.56
C ASN A 342 13.74 -5.88 26.50
N PHE A 343 13.25 -5.55 25.29
CA PHE A 343 13.32 -6.44 24.11
C PHE A 343 14.78 -6.76 23.68
N GLN A 344 15.78 -6.39 24.50
CA GLN A 344 17.21 -6.67 24.24
C GLN A 344 17.60 -8.11 24.58
N ASP A 345 16.73 -8.84 25.23
CA ASP A 345 17.03 -10.22 25.71
C ASP A 345 16.42 -11.31 24.81
N TYR A 346 15.97 -10.96 23.58
CA TYR A 346 15.40 -11.90 22.60
C TYR A 346 16.12 -11.87 21.26
#